data_7d3b985f26ebd446c70c0d9ada58a4eb
#
_entry.id   7d3b985f26ebd446c70c0d9ada58a4eb
#
_cell.length_a   1.000
_cell.length_b   1.000
_cell.length_c   1.000
_cell.angle_alpha   90.00
_cell.angle_beta   90.00
_cell.angle_gamma   90.00
#
_symmetry.space_group_name_H-M   'P 1'
#
loop_
_entity.id
_entity.type
_entity.pdbx_description
1 polymer ?
#
loop_
_entity_poly.entity_id
_entity_poly.type
_entity_poly.pdbx_seq_one_letter_code
_entity_poly.pdbx_strand_id
1 'polypeptide(L)'
;KSKNYRAIWISDIHLGSSGAQAEHLLEFLRYNDSNYLYLVGDIIDGWSLTKRWYWPQSHNDVIQKILRKARKGTKITFIPGNHDEGARTFLGITFGDIEIKNETFHKTARNEKLWVIHGDLFDEVMQHARWLAYIGDSAYTFLLWLNKWFNRIRRLMNLPYWSLSQFLKLKVKKAVSIINAFETLMVREASRRGCDGVVCGHIHK
;
A
#
# COMPACT_ATOMS: atom_id res chain seq x y z
N LYS A 1 25.36 15.07 -4.62
CA LYS A 1 25.31 15.07 -3.14
C LYS A 1 24.03 14.35 -2.73
N SER A 2 24.14 13.36 -1.84
CA SER A 2 22.95 12.73 -1.26
C SER A 2 22.24 13.74 -0.33
N LYS A 3 20.89 13.72 -0.36
CA LYS A 3 20.08 14.44 0.61
C LYS A 3 19.97 13.58 1.86
N ASN A 4 19.99 14.21 3.04
CA ASN A 4 19.81 13.50 4.31
C ASN A 4 18.52 13.94 4.98
N TYR A 5 17.67 12.97 5.31
CA TYR A 5 16.38 13.16 5.95
C TYR A 5 16.41 12.62 7.38
N ARG A 6 15.57 13.14 8.26
CA ARG A 6 15.36 12.55 9.59
C ARG A 6 14.75 11.16 9.47
N ALA A 7 13.69 11.01 8.67
CA ALA A 7 13.00 9.74 8.45
C ALA A 7 12.50 9.64 7.00
N ILE A 8 12.50 8.42 6.48
CA ILE A 8 11.89 8.05 5.19
C ILE A 8 10.96 6.88 5.47
N TRP A 9 9.76 6.93 4.90
CA TRP A 9 8.77 5.84 4.91
C TRP A 9 8.59 5.34 3.48
N ILE A 10 8.63 4.03 3.30
CA ILE A 10 8.45 3.35 2.01
C ILE A 10 7.48 2.20 2.25
N SER A 11 6.44 2.09 1.43
CA SER A 11 5.45 1.02 1.48
C SER A 11 5.12 0.49 0.09
N ASP A 12 4.45 -0.65 0.04
CA ASP A 12 3.79 -1.16 -1.17
C ASP A 12 4.73 -1.27 -2.39
N ILE A 13 5.96 -1.75 -2.17
CA ILE A 13 6.97 -1.92 -3.23
C ILE A 13 6.66 -3.15 -4.09
N HIS A 14 6.14 -4.22 -3.48
CA HIS A 14 5.79 -5.48 -4.10
C HIS A 14 6.95 -6.13 -4.89
N LEU A 15 8.16 -6.19 -4.31
CA LEU A 15 9.27 -6.94 -4.90
C LEU A 15 8.87 -8.41 -5.07
N GLY A 16 9.07 -8.97 -6.26
CA GLY A 16 8.57 -10.30 -6.63
C GLY A 16 7.40 -10.23 -7.62
N SER A 17 6.86 -9.03 -7.86
CA SER A 17 5.89 -8.79 -8.92
C SER A 17 6.51 -8.06 -10.10
N SER A 18 5.96 -8.24 -11.31
CA SER A 18 6.42 -7.53 -12.52
C SER A 18 6.05 -6.05 -12.54
N GLY A 19 5.16 -5.61 -11.64
CA GLY A 19 4.76 -4.21 -11.50
C GLY A 19 5.65 -3.39 -10.56
N ALA A 20 6.57 -4.05 -9.84
CA ALA A 20 7.45 -3.38 -8.89
C ALA A 20 8.38 -2.36 -9.58
N GLN A 21 8.41 -1.14 -9.08
CA GLN A 21 9.24 -0.04 -9.60
C GLN A 21 10.64 -0.03 -8.95
N ALA A 22 11.31 -1.19 -8.98
CA ALA A 22 12.56 -1.39 -8.26
C ALA A 22 13.69 -0.44 -8.69
N GLU A 23 13.80 -0.14 -9.97
CA GLU A 23 14.85 0.75 -10.51
C GLU A 23 14.68 2.20 -10.02
N HIS A 24 13.44 2.70 -10.01
CA HIS A 24 13.12 4.02 -9.48
C HIS A 24 13.39 4.09 -7.97
N LEU A 25 13.06 3.02 -7.24
CA LEU A 25 13.37 2.95 -5.82
C LEU A 25 14.88 2.90 -5.56
N LEU A 26 15.63 2.16 -6.37
CA LEU A 26 17.10 2.14 -6.29
C LEU A 26 17.71 3.52 -6.50
N GLU A 27 17.21 4.24 -7.51
CA GLU A 27 17.64 5.61 -7.77
C GLU A 27 17.33 6.52 -6.59
N PHE A 28 16.09 6.46 -6.07
CA PHE A 28 15.70 7.19 -4.87
C PHE A 28 16.61 6.88 -3.68
N LEU A 29 16.83 5.61 -3.36
CA LEU A 29 17.69 5.18 -2.25
C LEU A 29 19.17 5.52 -2.44
N ARG A 30 19.60 5.73 -3.68
CA ARG A 30 20.98 6.16 -4.01
C ARG A 30 21.26 7.59 -3.59
N TYR A 31 20.29 8.47 -3.80
CA TYR A 31 20.46 9.91 -3.59
C TYR A 31 19.85 10.42 -2.29
N ASN A 32 19.13 9.55 -1.55
CA ASN A 32 18.47 9.93 -0.32
C ASN A 32 18.90 9.03 0.83
N ASP A 33 19.49 9.63 1.86
CA ASP A 33 19.83 8.98 3.11
C ASP A 33 18.92 9.46 4.24
N SER A 34 18.83 8.70 5.33
CA SER A 34 18.03 9.06 6.48
C SER A 34 18.58 8.45 7.78
N ASN A 35 18.22 9.05 8.91
CA ASN A 35 18.52 8.47 10.21
C ASN A 35 17.59 7.28 10.51
N TYR A 36 16.33 7.35 10.05
CA TYR A 36 15.33 6.30 10.19
C TYR A 36 14.77 5.94 8.82
N LEU A 37 14.64 4.65 8.55
CA LEU A 37 13.97 4.14 7.37
C LEU A 37 12.90 3.13 7.81
N TYR A 38 11.66 3.40 7.47
CA TYR A 38 10.53 2.52 7.75
C TYR A 38 10.10 1.84 6.46
N LEU A 39 10.09 0.52 6.48
CA LEU A 39 9.54 -0.33 5.43
C LEU A 39 8.14 -0.75 5.90
N VAL A 40 7.12 -0.06 5.37
CA VAL A 40 5.75 -0.09 5.91
C VAL A 40 4.87 -1.03 5.10
N GLY A 41 5.20 -2.31 5.14
CA GLY A 41 4.45 -3.42 4.57
C GLY A 41 4.47 -3.54 3.06
N ASP A 42 4.15 -4.74 2.60
CA ASP A 42 4.09 -5.11 1.19
C ASP A 42 5.40 -4.78 0.43
N ILE A 43 6.52 -5.01 1.11
CA ILE A 43 7.86 -4.84 0.56
C ILE A 43 8.17 -5.97 -0.41
N ILE A 44 7.83 -7.20 -0.01
CA ILE A 44 7.99 -8.41 -0.82
C ILE A 44 6.60 -8.97 -1.12
N ASP A 45 6.30 -9.21 -2.39
CA ASP A 45 5.04 -9.82 -2.81
C ASP A 45 5.12 -11.35 -2.72
N GLY A 46 4.97 -11.89 -1.52
CA GLY A 46 4.94 -13.32 -1.28
C GLY A 46 3.83 -14.04 -2.05
N TRP A 47 2.68 -13.39 -2.25
CA TRP A 47 1.57 -13.97 -3.01
C TRP A 47 1.88 -14.12 -4.50
N SER A 48 2.58 -13.16 -5.10
CA SER A 48 3.04 -13.28 -6.49
C SER A 48 4.12 -14.34 -6.63
N LEU A 49 5.07 -14.38 -5.70
CA LEU A 49 6.19 -15.34 -5.70
C LEU A 49 5.74 -16.79 -5.55
N THR A 50 4.67 -17.06 -4.75
CA THR A 50 4.10 -18.42 -4.62
C THR A 50 3.40 -18.88 -5.89
N LYS A 51 2.87 -17.98 -6.72
CA LYS A 51 2.23 -18.31 -8.00
C LYS A 51 3.26 -18.50 -9.12
N ARG A 52 4.25 -17.62 -9.18
CA ARG A 52 5.32 -17.66 -10.16
C ARG A 52 6.55 -16.95 -9.61
N TRP A 53 7.69 -17.62 -9.59
CA TRP A 53 8.95 -17.00 -9.23
C TRP A 53 9.35 -15.93 -10.24
N TYR A 54 9.44 -14.68 -9.76
CA TYR A 54 9.92 -13.54 -10.54
C TYR A 54 10.80 -12.69 -9.63
N TRP A 55 12.12 -12.75 -9.84
CA TRP A 55 13.08 -12.02 -9.01
C TRP A 55 14.25 -11.52 -9.85
N PRO A 56 14.07 -10.42 -10.60
CA PRO A 56 15.13 -9.81 -11.40
C PRO A 56 16.22 -9.20 -10.52
N GLN A 57 17.40 -8.94 -11.10
CA GLN A 57 18.53 -8.40 -10.38
C GLN A 57 18.22 -7.08 -9.66
N SER A 58 17.39 -6.22 -10.26
CA SER A 58 16.98 -4.96 -9.64
C SER A 58 16.30 -5.13 -8.28
N HIS A 59 15.53 -6.22 -8.07
CA HIS A 59 14.94 -6.54 -6.75
C HIS A 59 16.02 -6.89 -5.73
N ASN A 60 17.01 -7.68 -6.13
CA ASN A 60 18.17 -8.00 -5.32
C ASN A 60 18.93 -6.75 -4.91
N ASP A 61 19.14 -5.83 -5.85
CA ASP A 61 19.88 -4.59 -5.63
C ASP A 61 19.16 -3.66 -4.64
N VAL A 62 17.81 -3.64 -4.64
CA VAL A 62 17.00 -2.93 -3.62
C VAL A 62 17.29 -3.50 -2.24
N ILE A 63 17.19 -4.83 -2.06
CA ILE A 63 17.46 -5.47 -0.76
C ILE A 63 18.88 -5.18 -0.29
N GLN A 64 19.87 -5.36 -1.16
CA GLN A 64 21.27 -5.06 -0.85
C GLN A 64 21.47 -3.57 -0.47
N LYS A 65 20.76 -2.67 -1.14
CA LYS A 65 20.84 -1.23 -0.84
C LYS A 65 20.27 -0.92 0.54
N ILE A 66 19.16 -1.53 0.92
CA ILE A 66 18.54 -1.39 2.23
C ILE A 66 19.49 -1.93 3.33
N LEU A 67 20.00 -3.16 3.17
CA LEU A 67 20.96 -3.76 4.10
C LEU A 67 22.24 -2.91 4.24
N ARG A 68 22.72 -2.33 3.14
CA ARG A 68 23.88 -1.42 3.18
C ARG A 68 23.60 -0.14 3.96
N LYS A 69 22.36 0.40 3.90
CA LYS A 69 21.96 1.56 4.71
C LYS A 69 21.93 1.21 6.19
N ALA A 70 21.35 0.05 6.56
CA ALA A 70 21.37 -0.46 7.92
C ALA A 70 22.80 -0.53 8.47
N ARG A 71 23.69 -1.18 7.73
CA ARG A 71 25.11 -1.31 8.08
C ARG A 71 25.86 0.03 8.19
N LYS A 72 25.36 1.09 7.55
CA LYS A 72 25.89 2.47 7.68
C LYS A 72 25.28 3.26 8.83
N GLY A 73 24.44 2.63 9.65
CA GLY A 73 23.86 3.23 10.86
C GLY A 73 22.47 3.82 10.67
N THR A 74 21.82 3.64 9.50
CA THR A 74 20.38 3.95 9.37
C THR A 74 19.58 2.96 10.21
N LYS A 75 18.76 3.46 11.13
CA LYS A 75 17.84 2.61 11.91
C LYS A 75 16.69 2.20 11.03
N ILE A 76 16.59 0.90 10.72
CA ILE A 76 15.58 0.37 9.82
C ILE A 76 14.57 -0.46 10.63
N THR A 77 13.29 -0.15 10.44
CA THR A 77 12.18 -0.94 10.98
C THR A 77 11.35 -1.47 9.82
N PHE A 78 11.16 -2.78 9.78
CA PHE A 78 10.27 -3.45 8.84
C PHE A 78 8.96 -3.80 9.55
N ILE A 79 7.85 -3.33 8.98
CA ILE A 79 6.49 -3.61 9.43
C ILE A 79 5.85 -4.46 8.32
N PRO A 80 5.63 -5.77 8.52
CA PRO A 80 5.05 -6.62 7.50
C PRO A 80 3.61 -6.23 7.15
N GLY A 81 3.26 -6.29 5.88
CA GLY A 81 1.90 -6.19 5.35
C GLY A 81 1.27 -7.55 5.09
N ASN A 82 0.19 -7.57 4.33
CA ASN A 82 -0.52 -8.80 3.98
C ASN A 82 0.19 -9.60 2.87
N HIS A 83 0.94 -8.97 1.98
CA HIS A 83 1.71 -9.67 0.95
C HIS A 83 2.99 -10.32 1.49
N ASP A 84 3.53 -9.81 2.58
CA ASP A 84 4.70 -10.33 3.27
C ASP A 84 4.39 -10.76 4.72
N GLU A 85 3.15 -11.18 4.98
CA GLU A 85 2.64 -11.62 6.30
C GLU A 85 3.48 -12.72 6.95
N GLY A 86 4.13 -13.59 6.17
CA GLY A 86 5.06 -14.61 6.68
C GLY A 86 6.19 -14.03 7.54
N ALA A 87 6.58 -12.77 7.32
CA ALA A 87 7.57 -12.10 8.14
C ALA A 87 7.06 -11.80 9.57
N ARG A 88 5.75 -11.89 9.83
CA ARG A 88 5.17 -11.71 11.17
C ARG A 88 5.56 -12.83 12.14
N THR A 89 5.97 -13.98 11.64
CA THR A 89 6.52 -15.06 12.49
C THR A 89 7.84 -14.65 13.15
N PHE A 90 8.49 -13.61 12.64
CA PHE A 90 9.79 -13.10 13.12
C PHE A 90 9.67 -11.77 13.87
N LEU A 91 8.50 -11.44 14.39
CA LEU A 91 8.31 -10.22 15.18
C LEU A 91 9.24 -10.19 16.41
N GLY A 92 9.83 -9.01 16.67
CA GLY A 92 10.79 -8.81 17.75
C GLY A 92 12.22 -9.28 17.44
N ILE A 93 12.45 -9.88 16.27
CA ILE A 93 13.78 -10.27 15.82
C ILE A 93 14.42 -9.12 15.05
N THR A 94 15.74 -9.00 15.17
CA THR A 94 16.56 -8.10 14.34
C THR A 94 17.34 -8.94 13.34
N PHE A 95 17.17 -8.63 12.06
CA PHE A 95 17.90 -9.28 10.97
C PHE A 95 18.73 -8.25 10.20
N GLY A 96 20.06 -8.39 10.21
CA GLY A 96 20.97 -7.48 9.51
C GLY A 96 20.77 -6.01 9.89
N ASP A 97 20.59 -5.72 11.20
CA ASP A 97 20.26 -4.41 11.77
C ASP A 97 18.88 -3.85 11.35
N ILE A 98 17.99 -4.70 10.84
CA ILE A 98 16.59 -4.38 10.55
C ILE A 98 15.71 -5.01 11.62
N GLU A 99 14.98 -4.18 12.35
CA GLU A 99 14.05 -4.62 13.39
C GLU A 99 12.67 -4.92 12.79
N ILE A 100 12.10 -6.09 13.08
CA ILE A 100 10.77 -6.50 12.59
C ILE A 100 9.73 -6.24 13.66
N LYS A 101 8.73 -5.40 13.36
CA LYS A 101 7.64 -5.00 14.25
C LYS A 101 6.29 -5.01 13.55
N ASN A 102 5.20 -5.26 14.27
CA ASN A 102 3.85 -5.12 13.74
C ASN A 102 3.45 -3.66 13.52
N GLU A 103 3.93 -2.80 14.41
CA GLU A 103 3.72 -1.37 14.40
C GLU A 103 4.86 -0.68 15.15
N THR A 104 5.04 0.61 14.93
CA THR A 104 6.01 1.39 15.70
C THR A 104 5.57 2.84 15.84
N PHE A 105 6.31 3.60 16.64
CA PHE A 105 6.07 5.03 16.82
C PHE A 105 7.30 5.81 16.41
N HIS A 106 7.10 6.85 15.63
CA HIS A 106 8.15 7.79 15.25
C HIS A 106 7.93 9.14 15.94
N LYS A 107 9.00 9.69 16.51
CA LYS A 107 8.98 11.01 17.09
C LYS A 107 9.60 12.02 16.14
N THR A 108 8.80 12.99 15.68
CA THR A 108 9.26 14.03 14.74
C THR A 108 10.22 15.02 15.42
N ALA A 109 10.84 15.89 14.63
CA ALA A 109 11.67 16.96 15.16
C ALA A 109 10.87 17.97 16.03
N ARG A 110 9.56 18.07 15.80
CA ARG A 110 8.62 18.89 16.58
C ARG A 110 8.07 18.18 17.79
N ASN A 111 8.58 17.01 18.12
CA ASN A 111 8.15 16.18 19.25
C ASN A 111 6.78 15.49 19.03
N GLU A 112 6.21 15.55 17.83
CA GLU A 112 4.97 14.88 17.49
C GLU A 112 5.19 13.36 17.43
N LYS A 113 4.26 12.60 17.93
CA LYS A 113 4.29 11.13 17.95
C LYS A 113 3.44 10.59 16.79
N LEU A 114 4.09 10.01 15.81
CA LEU A 114 3.41 9.35 14.67
C LEU A 114 3.32 7.84 14.92
N TRP A 115 2.14 7.30 14.75
CA TRP A 115 1.91 5.86 14.71
C TRP A 115 2.18 5.34 13.30
N VAL A 116 3.05 4.33 13.19
CA VAL A 116 3.45 3.74 11.90
C VAL A 116 2.98 2.30 11.85
N ILE A 117 2.13 1.98 10.87
CA ILE A 117 1.50 0.68 10.69
C ILE A 117 1.23 0.45 9.21
N HIS A 118 1.18 -0.81 8.74
CA HIS A 118 0.82 -1.05 7.34
C HIS A 118 -0.65 -0.74 7.05
N GLY A 119 -1.56 -1.18 7.88
CA GLY A 119 -3.00 -0.88 7.76
C GLY A 119 -3.89 -2.06 7.39
N ASP A 120 -3.32 -3.18 6.99
CA ASP A 120 -4.04 -4.41 6.61
C ASP A 120 -4.89 -5.02 7.75
N LEU A 121 -4.58 -4.74 9.01
CA LEU A 121 -5.40 -5.14 10.16
C LEU A 121 -6.83 -4.56 10.10
N PHE A 122 -7.06 -3.57 9.25
CA PHE A 122 -8.38 -2.97 9.01
C PHE A 122 -9.02 -3.47 7.71
N ASP A 123 -8.53 -4.58 7.17
CA ASP A 123 -8.93 -5.15 5.86
C ASP A 123 -10.40 -5.51 5.76
N GLU A 124 -11.08 -5.89 6.84
CA GLU A 124 -12.52 -6.15 6.80
C GLU A 124 -13.30 -4.93 6.29
N VAL A 125 -12.86 -3.73 6.65
CA VAL A 125 -13.42 -2.47 6.15
C VAL A 125 -13.02 -2.22 4.69
N MET A 126 -11.81 -2.67 4.30
CA MET A 126 -11.21 -2.41 3.00
C MET A 126 -11.51 -3.48 1.93
N GLN A 127 -11.83 -4.72 2.31
CA GLN A 127 -12.14 -5.81 1.36
C GLN A 127 -13.24 -5.41 0.37
N HIS A 128 -14.24 -4.67 0.82
CA HIS A 128 -15.31 -4.17 -0.05
C HIS A 128 -14.85 -3.06 -1.00
N ALA A 129 -13.84 -2.27 -0.64
CA ALA A 129 -13.33 -1.19 -1.49
C ALA A 129 -12.39 -1.70 -2.59
N ARG A 130 -11.53 -2.67 -2.29
CA ARG A 130 -10.63 -3.30 -3.29
C ARG A 130 -11.39 -3.99 -4.41
N TRP A 131 -12.41 -4.75 -4.06
CA TRP A 131 -13.25 -5.42 -5.06
C TRP A 131 -13.90 -4.42 -6.03
N LEU A 132 -14.26 -3.23 -5.53
CA LEU A 132 -14.82 -2.14 -6.32
C LEU A 132 -13.78 -1.44 -7.20
N ALA A 133 -12.54 -1.30 -6.74
CA ALA A 133 -11.46 -0.69 -7.52
C ALA A 133 -10.98 -1.61 -8.64
N TYR A 134 -10.88 -2.94 -8.39
CA TYR A 134 -10.48 -3.91 -9.41
C TYR A 134 -11.50 -4.05 -10.56
N ILE A 135 -12.79 -3.77 -10.29
CA ILE A 135 -13.82 -3.64 -11.32
C ILE A 135 -13.63 -2.36 -12.15
N GLY A 136 -12.82 -1.38 -11.67
CA GLY A 136 -12.81 -0.02 -12.21
C GLY A 136 -12.30 0.09 -13.66
N ASP A 137 -11.24 -0.56 -14.05
CA ASP A 137 -10.57 -0.26 -15.32
C ASP A 137 -11.00 -1.16 -16.48
N SER A 138 -10.95 -2.47 -16.34
CA SER A 138 -11.30 -3.40 -17.43
C SER A 138 -12.80 -3.55 -17.59
N ALA A 139 -13.54 -3.50 -16.47
CA ALA A 139 -14.99 -3.58 -16.49
C ALA A 139 -15.64 -2.29 -17.01
N TYR A 140 -15.02 -1.11 -16.87
CA TYR A 140 -15.60 0.14 -17.36
C TYR A 140 -15.81 0.10 -18.89
N THR A 141 -14.81 -0.30 -19.63
CA THR A 141 -14.88 -0.41 -21.09
C THR A 141 -15.86 -1.51 -21.53
N PHE A 142 -15.83 -2.66 -20.86
CA PHE A 142 -16.77 -3.75 -21.09
C PHE A 142 -18.22 -3.35 -20.74
N LEU A 143 -18.41 -2.66 -19.61
CA LEU A 143 -19.72 -2.17 -19.18
C LEU A 143 -20.28 -1.08 -20.10
N LEU A 144 -19.45 -0.20 -20.67
CA LEU A 144 -19.89 0.77 -21.70
C LEU A 144 -20.36 0.07 -22.96
N TRP A 145 -19.66 -0.98 -23.40
CA TRP A 145 -20.08 -1.80 -24.55
C TRP A 145 -21.37 -2.54 -24.25
N LEU A 146 -21.49 -3.19 -23.09
CA LEU A 146 -22.71 -3.85 -22.61
C LEU A 146 -23.89 -2.87 -22.51
N ASN A 147 -23.66 -1.65 -22.04
CA ASN A 147 -24.69 -0.62 -21.94
C ASN A 147 -25.26 -0.22 -23.29
N LYS A 148 -24.41 -0.11 -24.34
CA LYS A 148 -24.87 0.14 -25.71
C LYS A 148 -25.77 -1.00 -26.20
N TRP A 149 -25.36 -2.24 -26.01
CA TRP A 149 -26.10 -3.43 -26.41
C TRP A 149 -27.42 -3.57 -25.63
N PHE A 150 -27.36 -3.41 -24.33
CA PHE A 150 -28.51 -3.50 -23.43
C PHE A 150 -29.58 -2.45 -23.75
N ASN A 151 -29.20 -1.20 -23.99
CA ASN A 151 -30.12 -0.15 -24.35
C ASN A 151 -30.69 -0.30 -25.77
N ARG A 152 -29.97 -0.98 -26.68
CA ARG A 152 -30.49 -1.34 -28.00
C ARG A 152 -31.63 -2.36 -27.90
N ILE A 153 -31.47 -3.38 -27.05
CA ILE A 153 -32.52 -4.38 -26.76
C ILE A 153 -33.70 -3.73 -26.04
N ARG A 154 -33.46 -2.89 -25.03
CA ARG A 154 -34.53 -2.16 -24.33
C ARG A 154 -35.37 -1.27 -25.25
N ARG A 155 -34.74 -0.64 -26.23
CA ARG A 155 -35.44 0.17 -27.24
C ARG A 155 -36.35 -0.68 -28.11
N LEU A 156 -35.93 -1.89 -28.49
CA LEU A 156 -36.76 -2.83 -29.25
C LEU A 156 -37.96 -3.33 -28.42
N MET A 157 -37.86 -3.33 -27.08
CA MET A 157 -38.90 -3.73 -26.13
C MET A 157 -39.71 -2.56 -25.61
N ASN A 158 -39.57 -1.35 -26.17
CA ASN A 158 -40.23 -0.10 -25.69
C ASN A 158 -40.01 0.20 -24.19
N LEU A 159 -38.85 -0.20 -23.64
CA LEU A 159 -38.49 0.08 -22.27
C LEU A 159 -37.69 1.38 -22.15
N PRO A 160 -37.79 2.15 -21.04
CA PRO A 160 -37.07 3.40 -20.85
C PRO A 160 -35.56 3.17 -20.79
N TYR A 161 -34.79 4.21 -21.19
CA TYR A 161 -33.33 4.19 -21.13
C TYR A 161 -32.82 3.94 -19.72
N TRP A 162 -31.84 3.03 -19.59
CA TRP A 162 -31.16 2.77 -18.33
C TRP A 162 -29.71 3.25 -18.40
N SER A 163 -29.27 4.05 -17.40
CA SER A 163 -27.96 4.65 -17.39
C SER A 163 -27.00 3.89 -16.49
N LEU A 164 -26.08 3.16 -17.08
CA LEU A 164 -24.97 2.52 -16.38
C LEU A 164 -24.06 3.53 -15.68
N SER A 165 -23.95 4.76 -16.23
CA SER A 165 -23.13 5.81 -15.63
C SER A 165 -23.66 6.27 -14.26
N GLN A 166 -24.98 6.28 -14.05
CA GLN A 166 -25.58 6.57 -12.73
C GLN A 166 -25.27 5.45 -11.72
N PHE A 167 -25.37 4.19 -12.16
CA PHE A 167 -25.03 3.04 -11.32
C PHE A 167 -23.55 3.07 -10.90
N LEU A 168 -22.63 3.37 -11.83
CA LEU A 168 -21.19 3.51 -11.57
C LEU A 168 -20.89 4.67 -10.61
N LYS A 169 -21.54 5.84 -10.78
CA LYS A 169 -21.41 6.97 -9.86
C LYS A 169 -21.76 6.60 -8.42
N LEU A 170 -22.85 5.83 -8.22
CA LEU A 170 -23.23 5.34 -6.89
C LEU A 170 -22.18 4.38 -6.31
N LYS A 171 -21.60 3.50 -7.13
CA LYS A 171 -20.55 2.56 -6.70
C LYS A 171 -19.26 3.29 -6.33
N VAL A 172 -18.82 4.26 -7.17
CA VAL A 172 -17.65 5.12 -6.86
C VAL A 172 -17.89 5.92 -5.58
N LYS A 173 -19.06 6.51 -5.39
CA LYS A 173 -19.40 7.23 -4.15
C LYS A 173 -19.31 6.31 -2.92
N LYS A 174 -19.75 5.05 -3.04
CA LYS A 174 -19.63 4.07 -1.96
C LYS A 174 -18.16 3.71 -1.67
N ALA A 175 -17.32 3.53 -2.70
CA ALA A 175 -15.89 3.28 -2.53
C ALA A 175 -15.18 4.45 -1.83
N VAL A 176 -15.42 5.69 -2.25
CA VAL A 176 -14.90 6.89 -1.59
C VAL A 176 -15.36 6.97 -0.13
N SER A 177 -16.62 6.62 0.16
CA SER A 177 -17.14 6.59 1.53
C SER A 177 -16.40 5.56 2.41
N ILE A 178 -16.03 4.42 1.85
CA ILE A 178 -15.27 3.38 2.59
C ILE A 178 -13.83 3.86 2.87
N ILE A 179 -13.18 4.49 1.89
CA ILE A 179 -11.84 5.08 2.08
C ILE A 179 -11.87 6.15 3.18
N ASN A 180 -12.87 7.03 3.17
CA ASN A 180 -13.04 8.05 4.20
C ASN A 180 -13.32 7.43 5.58
N ALA A 181 -14.07 6.32 5.63
CA ALA A 181 -14.31 5.58 6.87
C ALA A 181 -13.02 4.98 7.42
N PHE A 182 -12.17 4.41 6.55
CA PHE A 182 -10.85 3.90 6.94
C PHE A 182 -9.97 5.01 7.53
N GLU A 183 -9.85 6.15 6.85
CA GLU A 183 -9.08 7.29 7.35
C GLU A 183 -9.59 7.76 8.72
N THR A 184 -10.91 7.85 8.87
CA THR A 184 -11.54 8.24 10.14
C THR A 184 -11.22 7.24 11.25
N LEU A 185 -11.25 5.94 10.96
CA LEU A 185 -10.90 4.89 11.92
C LEU A 185 -9.43 4.97 12.31
N MET A 186 -8.52 5.17 11.33
CA MET A 186 -7.08 5.29 11.57
C MET A 186 -6.75 6.50 12.45
N VAL A 187 -7.36 7.66 12.14
CA VAL A 187 -7.18 8.88 12.94
C VAL A 187 -7.72 8.70 14.36
N ARG A 188 -8.89 8.08 14.52
CA ARG A 188 -9.48 7.81 15.83
C ARG A 188 -8.62 6.86 16.66
N GLU A 189 -8.09 5.80 16.04
CA GLU A 189 -7.22 4.85 16.73
C GLU A 189 -5.86 5.48 17.10
N ALA A 190 -5.28 6.30 16.20
CA ALA A 190 -4.08 7.06 16.51
C ALA A 190 -4.29 7.99 17.72
N SER A 191 -5.41 8.72 17.74
CA SER A 191 -5.78 9.59 18.88
C SER A 191 -5.95 8.81 20.18
N ARG A 192 -6.58 7.62 20.15
CA ARG A 192 -6.70 6.72 21.31
C ARG A 192 -5.35 6.30 21.88
N ARG A 193 -4.34 6.13 21.01
CA ARG A 193 -2.96 5.76 21.36
C ARG A 193 -2.11 6.96 21.79
N GLY A 194 -2.69 8.15 21.86
CA GLY A 194 -1.99 9.40 22.18
C GLY A 194 -0.95 9.76 21.11
N CYS A 195 -1.30 9.54 19.84
CA CYS A 195 -0.50 9.90 18.68
C CYS A 195 -1.09 11.13 17.98
N ASP A 196 -0.19 11.99 17.47
CA ASP A 196 -0.55 13.20 16.74
C ASP A 196 -0.88 12.93 15.27
N GLY A 197 -0.51 11.75 14.77
CA GLY A 197 -0.78 11.32 13.40
C GLY A 197 -0.49 9.84 13.15
N VAL A 198 -0.82 9.39 11.95
CA VAL A 198 -0.59 8.03 11.48
C VAL A 198 0.12 8.03 10.13
N VAL A 199 1.04 7.10 9.95
CA VAL A 199 1.66 6.78 8.66
C VAL A 199 1.29 5.34 8.33
N CYS A 200 0.56 5.15 7.23
CA CYS A 200 0.16 3.82 6.76
C CYS A 200 0.38 3.68 5.26
N GLY A 201 0.55 2.45 4.82
CA GLY A 201 0.53 2.00 3.42
C GLY A 201 -0.83 1.43 3.03
N HIS A 202 -0.83 0.35 2.23
CA HIS A 202 -1.94 -0.54 1.93
C HIS A 202 -3.05 0.01 1.04
N ILE A 203 -3.48 1.26 1.18
CA ILE A 203 -4.62 1.82 0.43
C ILE A 203 -4.27 2.37 -0.96
N HIS A 204 -3.00 2.36 -1.36
CA HIS A 204 -2.50 2.81 -2.66
C HIS A 204 -3.16 4.13 -3.14
N LYS A 205 -3.05 5.17 -2.36
CA LYS A 205 -3.56 6.52 -2.67
C LYS A 205 -2.61 7.28 -3.58
#